data_e877f088528eb1a6ab354f138e38e285
#
_entry.id   e877f088528eb1a6ab354f138e38e285
#
_cell.length_a   1.000
_cell.length_b   1.000
_cell.length_c   1.000
_cell.angle_alpha   90.00
_cell.angle_beta   90.00
_cell.angle_gamma   90.00
#
_symmetry.space_group_name_H-M   'P 1'
#
loop_
_entity.id
_entity.type
_entity.pdbx_description
1 polymer ?
#
loop_
_entity_poly.entity_id
_entity_poly.type
_entity_poly.pdbx_seq_one_letter_code
_entity_poly.pdbx_strand_id
1 'polypeptide(L)'
;QGRILVPFSALGLGTLVNRWLAPLLQWLTLTIFIVARPARTPTARALTVSVIIPARNEAGNIAAAVTRTADMGAGTELIFVEGHSRDDTWAQIQKVAAANPQRKIKILQQTGKGKGDAVRAGFAVATGDILMILDADLTMPPEDLPKFYDVIASGRAEFANGVRLVYPMDEKAMQFLNLCANKAFGLIFTWLLGQPVKDTLCGTKVLSRAHYDAIAANRAYFGDFDPFGDFDLLFGAAKLNLKVADVPIRYRERTYGTTNIQRWKHGWLLLRMVLFAARKLKFV
;
A
#
# COMPACT_ATOMS: atom_id res chain seq x y z
N GLN A 1 -11.43 19.45 1.46
CA GLN A 1 -11.17 19.88 0.07
C GLN A 1 -11.93 21.14 -0.23
N GLY A 2 -11.25 22.16 -0.78
CA GLY A 2 -11.90 23.34 -1.32
C GLY A 2 -12.51 23.05 -2.69
N ARG A 3 -13.71 23.58 -2.97
CA ARG A 3 -14.44 23.22 -4.19
C ARG A 3 -14.96 24.41 -4.98
N ILE A 4 -15.20 25.54 -4.37
CA ILE A 4 -15.84 26.68 -5.01
C ILE A 4 -14.90 27.89 -4.99
N LEU A 5 -14.42 28.30 -6.15
CA LEU A 5 -13.71 29.57 -6.39
C LEU A 5 -14.70 30.65 -6.84
N VAL A 6 -15.64 30.27 -7.71
CA VAL A 6 -16.64 31.18 -8.28
C VAL A 6 -18.03 30.69 -7.84
N PRO A 7 -18.79 31.50 -7.07
CA PRO A 7 -20.06 31.05 -6.47
C PRO A 7 -21.24 31.04 -7.46
N PHE A 8 -21.08 31.55 -8.67
CA PHE A 8 -22.11 31.64 -9.70
C PHE A 8 -21.68 30.95 -10.99
N SER A 9 -22.66 30.49 -11.78
CA SER A 9 -22.39 29.67 -12.97
C SER A 9 -21.78 30.46 -14.16
N ALA A 10 -22.10 31.75 -14.28
CA ALA A 10 -21.60 32.64 -15.35
C ALA A 10 -21.55 31.90 -16.72
N LEU A 11 -22.71 31.45 -17.22
CA LEU A 11 -22.84 30.69 -18.48
C LEU A 11 -21.96 29.42 -18.53
N GLY A 12 -21.75 28.77 -17.40
CA GLY A 12 -20.93 27.56 -17.30
C GLY A 12 -19.43 27.80 -17.00
N LEU A 13 -18.93 29.02 -17.14
CA LEU A 13 -17.53 29.34 -16.83
C LEU A 13 -17.18 29.09 -15.36
N GLY A 14 -18.09 29.45 -14.44
CA GLY A 14 -17.92 29.17 -13.02
C GLY A 14 -17.77 27.67 -12.74
N THR A 15 -18.54 26.84 -13.42
CA THR A 15 -18.45 25.38 -13.31
C THR A 15 -17.09 24.85 -13.81
N LEU A 16 -16.60 25.37 -14.93
CA LEU A 16 -15.29 25.00 -15.48
C LEU A 16 -14.15 25.42 -14.54
N VAL A 17 -14.20 26.68 -14.04
CA VAL A 17 -13.22 27.19 -13.05
C VAL A 17 -13.23 26.35 -11.78
N ASN A 18 -14.40 26.07 -11.23
CA ASN A 18 -14.53 25.28 -10.01
C ASN A 18 -14.06 23.83 -10.21
N ARG A 19 -14.31 23.25 -11.37
CA ARG A 19 -13.87 21.88 -11.67
C ARG A 19 -12.36 21.77 -11.85
N TRP A 20 -11.74 22.71 -12.57
CA TRP A 20 -10.34 22.54 -13.00
C TRP A 20 -9.36 23.36 -12.14
N LEU A 21 -9.74 24.53 -11.64
CA LEU A 21 -8.85 25.41 -10.87
C LEU A 21 -9.01 25.26 -9.36
N ALA A 22 -10.22 25.03 -8.85
CA ALA A 22 -10.41 24.90 -7.41
C ALA A 22 -9.58 23.78 -6.77
N PRO A 23 -9.40 22.59 -7.38
CA PRO A 23 -8.53 21.55 -6.82
C PRO A 23 -7.05 21.97 -6.69
N LEU A 24 -6.59 22.90 -7.53
CA LEU A 24 -5.22 23.43 -7.52
C LEU A 24 -5.05 24.62 -6.57
N LEU A 25 -6.09 25.42 -6.41
CA LEU A 25 -6.10 26.67 -5.64
C LEU A 25 -6.96 26.54 -4.37
N GLN A 26 -6.81 25.43 -3.64
CA GLN A 26 -7.67 25.11 -2.48
C GLN A 26 -7.67 26.18 -1.39
N TRP A 27 -6.59 26.92 -1.25
CA TRP A 27 -6.44 28.03 -0.30
C TRP A 27 -7.21 29.31 -0.67
N LEU A 28 -7.66 29.43 -1.92
CA LEU A 28 -8.51 30.52 -2.42
C LEU A 28 -9.99 30.16 -2.49
N THR A 29 -10.36 28.91 -2.16
CA THR A 29 -11.75 28.48 -2.30
C THR A 29 -12.64 29.04 -1.20
N LEU A 30 -13.86 29.42 -1.58
CA LEU A 30 -14.88 29.96 -0.67
C LEU A 30 -15.52 28.88 0.21
N THR A 31 -15.42 27.62 -0.21
CA THR A 31 -16.06 26.49 0.50
C THR A 31 -15.06 25.38 0.73
N ILE A 32 -15.00 24.88 1.97
CA ILE A 32 -14.18 23.74 2.36
C ILE A 32 -15.09 22.60 2.80
N PHE A 33 -14.97 21.44 2.15
CA PHE A 33 -15.63 20.21 2.58
C PHE A 33 -14.69 19.43 3.49
N ILE A 34 -15.15 19.11 4.69
CA ILE A 34 -14.41 18.36 5.69
C ILE A 34 -15.15 17.04 5.93
N VAL A 35 -14.44 15.92 5.83
CA VAL A 35 -14.93 14.62 6.29
C VAL A 35 -14.39 14.41 7.70
N ALA A 36 -15.30 14.32 8.67
CA ALA A 36 -14.97 14.06 10.07
C ALA A 36 -15.58 12.73 10.52
N ARG A 37 -14.88 12.02 11.39
CA ARG A 37 -15.35 10.79 12.03
C ARG A 37 -15.08 10.85 13.53
N PRO A 38 -15.87 10.17 14.37
CA PRO A 38 -15.52 9.97 15.77
C PRO A 38 -14.13 9.34 15.89
N ALA A 39 -13.36 9.77 16.88
CA ALA A 39 -12.12 9.09 17.21
C ALA A 39 -12.44 7.62 17.55
N ARG A 40 -11.72 6.68 16.92
CA ARG A 40 -11.88 5.27 17.26
C ARG A 40 -11.28 5.00 18.63
N THR A 41 -12.04 4.34 19.48
CA THR A 41 -11.48 3.73 20.68
C THR A 41 -10.66 2.49 20.29
N PRO A 42 -9.52 2.26 20.96
CA PRO A 42 -8.77 1.02 20.76
C PRO A 42 -9.68 -0.19 20.97
N THR A 43 -9.50 -1.19 20.14
CA THR A 43 -10.25 -2.44 20.30
C THR A 43 -9.74 -3.15 21.54
N ALA A 44 -10.62 -3.46 22.50
CA ALA A 44 -10.24 -4.20 23.71
C ALA A 44 -9.77 -5.64 23.41
N ARG A 45 -10.17 -6.18 22.25
CA ARG A 45 -9.80 -7.51 21.76
C ARG A 45 -8.47 -7.45 20.99
N ALA A 46 -7.56 -8.39 21.26
CA ALA A 46 -6.40 -8.61 20.40
C ALA A 46 -6.85 -9.08 19.01
N LEU A 47 -6.37 -8.41 17.96
CA LEU A 47 -6.75 -8.69 16.57
C LEU A 47 -5.82 -9.75 15.98
N THR A 48 -6.35 -10.62 15.12
CA THR A 48 -5.55 -11.58 14.34
C THR A 48 -4.94 -10.92 13.10
N VAL A 49 -3.82 -11.45 12.61
CA VAL A 49 -3.06 -10.87 11.51
C VAL A 49 -2.85 -11.88 10.39
N SER A 50 -3.06 -11.45 9.15
CA SER A 50 -2.60 -12.16 7.95
C SER A 50 -1.50 -11.35 7.28
N VAL A 51 -0.31 -11.94 7.12
CA VAL A 51 0.82 -11.37 6.39
C VAL A 51 0.90 -12.03 5.03
N ILE A 52 0.63 -11.26 3.98
CA ILE A 52 0.71 -11.71 2.59
C ILE A 52 2.11 -11.45 2.05
N ILE A 53 2.75 -12.51 1.55
CA ILE A 53 4.13 -12.50 1.08
C ILE A 53 4.15 -12.89 -0.40
N PRO A 54 3.96 -11.93 -1.32
CA PRO A 54 4.10 -12.21 -2.75
C PRO A 54 5.58 -12.48 -3.07
N ALA A 55 5.87 -13.68 -3.60
CA ALA A 55 7.22 -14.15 -3.84
C ALA A 55 7.43 -14.54 -5.31
N ARG A 56 8.45 -13.92 -5.93
CA ARG A 56 8.87 -14.29 -7.29
C ARG A 56 10.37 -14.16 -7.43
N ASN A 57 11.06 -15.27 -7.69
CA ASN A 57 12.53 -15.37 -7.73
C ASN A 57 13.18 -14.90 -6.42
N GLU A 58 12.67 -15.42 -5.30
CA GLU A 58 13.08 -15.03 -3.94
C GLU A 58 13.42 -16.26 -3.07
N ALA A 59 13.86 -17.37 -3.68
CA ALA A 59 14.14 -18.63 -3.00
C ALA A 59 15.01 -18.48 -1.74
N GLY A 60 16.04 -17.63 -1.79
CA GLY A 60 16.96 -17.39 -0.67
C GLY A 60 16.35 -16.63 0.51
N ASN A 61 15.21 -15.98 0.34
CA ASN A 61 14.59 -15.14 1.37
C ASN A 61 13.45 -15.82 2.13
N ILE A 62 12.91 -16.96 1.60
CA ILE A 62 11.69 -17.60 2.13
C ILE A 62 11.84 -18.02 3.60
N ALA A 63 12.95 -18.68 3.95
CA ALA A 63 13.19 -19.12 5.32
C ALA A 63 13.29 -17.92 6.30
N ALA A 64 13.98 -16.86 5.89
CA ALA A 64 14.13 -15.65 6.68
C ALA A 64 12.78 -14.91 6.87
N ALA A 65 11.90 -14.92 5.86
CA ALA A 65 10.57 -14.35 5.97
C ALA A 65 9.75 -15.04 7.08
N VAL A 66 9.83 -16.37 7.20
CA VAL A 66 9.12 -17.12 8.25
C VAL A 66 9.73 -16.89 9.63
N THR A 67 11.05 -16.99 9.74
CA THR A 67 11.73 -16.93 11.06
C THR A 67 11.76 -15.55 11.66
N ARG A 68 11.82 -14.49 10.82
CA ARG A 68 11.92 -13.10 11.26
C ARG A 68 10.56 -12.40 11.44
N THR A 69 9.46 -12.98 10.92
CA THR A 69 8.13 -12.42 11.16
C THR A 69 7.64 -12.81 12.55
N ALA A 70 7.48 -11.82 13.42
CA ALA A 70 6.98 -12.01 14.78
C ALA A 70 5.49 -12.40 14.79
N ASP A 71 5.05 -13.08 15.85
CA ASP A 71 3.62 -13.22 16.13
C ASP A 71 3.08 -11.90 16.67
N MET A 72 1.90 -11.51 16.18
CA MET A 72 1.23 -10.26 16.50
C MET A 72 -0.21 -10.52 16.95
N GLY A 73 -0.65 -9.74 17.92
CA GLY A 73 -2.03 -9.77 18.40
C GLY A 73 -2.47 -11.14 18.91
N ALA A 74 -3.63 -11.61 18.45
CA ALA A 74 -4.19 -12.94 18.80
C ALA A 74 -3.64 -14.08 17.93
N GLY A 75 -2.62 -13.81 17.13
CA GLY A 75 -1.94 -14.78 16.27
C GLY A 75 -1.77 -14.27 14.85
N THR A 76 -0.73 -14.79 14.20
CA THR A 76 -0.30 -14.39 12.85
C THR A 76 -0.31 -15.60 11.93
N GLU A 77 -0.95 -15.47 10.77
CA GLU A 77 -0.78 -16.39 9.65
C GLU A 77 0.09 -15.77 8.56
N LEU A 78 0.93 -16.58 7.93
CA LEU A 78 1.75 -16.19 6.79
C LEU A 78 1.16 -16.80 5.53
N ILE A 79 1.01 -16.01 4.48
CA ILE A 79 0.40 -16.44 3.22
C ILE A 79 1.39 -16.16 2.09
N PHE A 80 2.10 -17.18 1.66
CA PHE A 80 2.99 -17.08 0.51
C PHE A 80 2.18 -17.23 -0.78
N VAL A 81 2.40 -16.30 -1.70
CA VAL A 81 1.80 -16.34 -3.03
C VAL A 81 2.92 -16.33 -4.06
N GLU A 82 3.18 -17.49 -4.66
CA GLU A 82 4.24 -17.68 -5.63
C GLU A 82 3.83 -17.16 -7.00
N GLY A 83 4.70 -16.36 -7.63
CA GLY A 83 4.44 -15.57 -8.82
C GLY A 83 5.11 -16.05 -10.10
N HIS A 84 5.04 -17.31 -10.46
CA HIS A 84 5.67 -17.92 -11.67
C HIS A 84 7.18 -17.68 -11.70
N SER A 85 7.86 -18.09 -10.63
CA SER A 85 9.31 -18.00 -10.50
C SER A 85 10.04 -18.91 -11.49
N ARG A 86 11.28 -18.53 -11.80
CA ARG A 86 12.18 -19.33 -12.62
C ARG A 86 13.24 -20.07 -11.81
N ASP A 87 13.34 -19.71 -10.52
CA ASP A 87 14.21 -20.35 -9.52
C ASP A 87 13.41 -21.30 -8.63
N ASP A 88 14.06 -21.84 -7.59
CA ASP A 88 13.46 -22.81 -6.66
C ASP A 88 12.51 -22.17 -5.63
N THR A 89 11.98 -20.97 -5.86
CA THR A 89 11.12 -20.26 -4.88
C THR A 89 9.95 -21.14 -4.42
N TRP A 90 9.24 -21.80 -5.34
CA TRP A 90 8.10 -22.65 -4.96
C TRP A 90 8.52 -23.85 -4.10
N ALA A 91 9.59 -24.55 -4.49
CA ALA A 91 10.13 -25.67 -3.73
C ALA A 91 10.58 -25.23 -2.32
N GLN A 92 11.20 -24.05 -2.20
CA GLN A 92 11.59 -23.49 -0.90
C GLN A 92 10.37 -23.13 -0.04
N ILE A 93 9.33 -22.53 -0.61
CA ILE A 93 8.07 -22.24 0.11
C ILE A 93 7.49 -23.55 0.69
N GLN A 94 7.36 -24.61 -0.13
CA GLN A 94 6.85 -25.90 0.33
C GLN A 94 7.71 -26.49 1.45
N LYS A 95 9.03 -26.51 1.26
CA LYS A 95 10.00 -27.03 2.24
C LYS A 95 9.92 -26.28 3.58
N VAL A 96 9.89 -24.94 3.53
CA VAL A 96 9.87 -24.12 4.74
C VAL A 96 8.51 -24.23 5.45
N ALA A 97 7.41 -24.30 4.71
CA ALA A 97 6.08 -24.52 5.31
C ALA A 97 6.01 -25.88 6.03
N ALA A 98 6.51 -26.94 5.41
CA ALA A 98 6.56 -28.28 6.03
C ALA A 98 7.47 -28.34 7.27
N ALA A 99 8.58 -27.60 7.28
CA ALA A 99 9.53 -27.52 8.39
C ALA A 99 9.04 -26.70 9.59
N ASN A 100 7.95 -25.91 9.44
CA ASN A 100 7.41 -25.03 10.48
C ASN A 100 5.93 -25.31 10.78
N PRO A 101 5.56 -26.54 11.19
CA PRO A 101 4.16 -26.93 11.41
C PRO A 101 3.47 -26.16 12.54
N GLN A 102 4.24 -25.55 13.44
CA GLN A 102 3.75 -24.69 14.53
C GLN A 102 3.28 -23.31 14.06
N ARG A 103 3.67 -22.89 12.84
CA ARG A 103 3.27 -21.61 12.25
C ARG A 103 2.08 -21.84 11.32
N LYS A 104 1.11 -20.95 11.36
CA LYS A 104 0.03 -20.95 10.36
C LYS A 104 0.56 -20.44 9.03
N ILE A 105 0.97 -21.34 8.14
CA ILE A 105 1.48 -20.99 6.81
C ILE A 105 0.53 -21.52 5.74
N LYS A 106 0.02 -20.63 4.89
CA LYS A 106 -0.71 -20.96 3.67
C LYS A 106 0.18 -20.72 2.47
N ILE A 107 0.10 -21.57 1.48
CA ILE A 107 0.90 -21.48 0.26
C ILE A 107 -0.01 -21.56 -0.96
N LEU A 108 0.15 -20.65 -1.91
CA LEU A 108 -0.58 -20.66 -3.19
C LEU A 108 0.34 -20.27 -4.33
N GLN A 109 -0.05 -20.69 -5.54
CA GLN A 109 0.47 -20.14 -6.78
C GLN A 109 -0.57 -19.20 -7.37
N GLN A 110 -0.15 -18.00 -7.78
CA GLN A 110 -1.08 -17.06 -8.44
C GLN A 110 -1.50 -17.58 -9.82
N THR A 111 -2.72 -17.29 -10.24
CA THR A 111 -3.22 -17.65 -11.57
C THR A 111 -2.95 -16.55 -12.59
N GLY A 112 -2.95 -15.32 -12.15
CA GLY A 112 -2.70 -14.14 -12.97
C GLY A 112 -1.22 -13.74 -13.03
N LYS A 113 -0.95 -12.46 -13.17
CA LYS A 113 0.42 -11.92 -13.30
C LYS A 113 0.60 -10.64 -12.49
N GLY A 114 1.82 -10.44 -11.98
CA GLY A 114 2.22 -9.23 -11.27
C GLY A 114 1.91 -9.27 -9.77
N LYS A 115 2.54 -8.35 -9.02
CA LYS A 115 2.43 -8.29 -7.57
C LYS A 115 0.99 -8.04 -7.10
N GLY A 116 0.25 -7.17 -7.80
CA GLY A 116 -1.14 -6.84 -7.44
C GLY A 116 -2.06 -8.06 -7.47
N ASP A 117 -1.91 -8.94 -8.45
CA ASP A 117 -2.66 -10.19 -8.53
C ASP A 117 -2.31 -11.13 -7.38
N ALA A 118 -1.01 -11.31 -7.08
CA ALA A 118 -0.55 -12.13 -5.97
C ALA A 118 -1.07 -11.62 -4.62
N VAL A 119 -1.05 -10.30 -4.40
CA VAL A 119 -1.59 -9.69 -3.17
C VAL A 119 -3.10 -9.95 -3.06
N ARG A 120 -3.87 -9.77 -4.13
CA ARG A 120 -5.32 -10.04 -4.14
C ARG A 120 -5.62 -11.51 -3.87
N ALA A 121 -4.88 -12.43 -4.48
CA ALA A 121 -5.01 -13.87 -4.22
C ALA A 121 -4.73 -14.21 -2.74
N GLY A 122 -3.69 -13.63 -2.16
CA GLY A 122 -3.38 -13.77 -0.74
C GLY A 122 -4.48 -13.22 0.17
N PHE A 123 -4.99 -12.02 -0.12
CA PHE A 123 -6.08 -11.42 0.67
C PHE A 123 -7.38 -12.22 0.59
N ALA A 124 -7.66 -12.87 -0.54
CA ALA A 124 -8.87 -13.69 -0.71
C ALA A 124 -8.90 -14.92 0.23
N VAL A 125 -7.75 -15.50 0.57
CA VAL A 125 -7.65 -16.67 1.46
C VAL A 125 -7.24 -16.31 2.90
N ALA A 126 -6.93 -15.04 3.13
CA ALA A 126 -6.57 -14.54 4.43
C ALA A 126 -7.73 -14.64 5.42
N THR A 127 -7.47 -14.88 6.71
CA THR A 127 -8.50 -15.01 7.77
C THR A 127 -8.34 -14.01 8.91
N GLY A 128 -7.21 -13.28 8.97
CA GLY A 128 -6.92 -12.30 10.01
C GLY A 128 -7.79 -11.05 9.94
N ASP A 129 -7.99 -10.39 11.07
CA ASP A 129 -8.68 -9.10 11.18
C ASP A 129 -7.88 -7.96 10.51
N ILE A 130 -6.55 -8.06 10.53
CA ILE A 130 -5.61 -7.11 9.91
C ILE A 130 -4.88 -7.81 8.77
N LEU A 131 -4.82 -7.16 7.63
CA LEU A 131 -4.13 -7.61 6.43
C LEU A 131 -2.86 -6.77 6.22
N MET A 132 -1.73 -7.43 6.02
CA MET A 132 -0.42 -6.81 5.83
C MET A 132 0.26 -7.34 4.58
N ILE A 133 0.97 -6.50 3.85
CA ILE A 133 1.83 -6.90 2.74
C ILE A 133 3.28 -6.84 3.20
N LEU A 134 4.02 -7.94 3.04
CA LEU A 134 5.45 -8.05 3.24
C LEU A 134 6.11 -8.47 1.93
N ASP A 135 6.92 -7.62 1.33
CA ASP A 135 7.68 -7.99 0.14
C ASP A 135 8.71 -9.09 0.48
N ALA A 136 8.74 -10.16 -0.31
CA ALA A 136 9.61 -11.32 -0.05
C ALA A 136 11.11 -11.01 -0.19
N ASP A 137 11.48 -9.85 -0.74
CA ASP A 137 12.89 -9.39 -0.81
C ASP A 137 13.44 -8.92 0.54
N LEU A 138 12.57 -8.78 1.55
CA LEU A 138 12.88 -8.38 2.92
C LEU A 138 13.66 -7.06 3.04
N THR A 139 13.59 -6.21 2.02
CA THR A 139 14.15 -4.85 2.07
C THR A 139 13.43 -4.00 3.14
N MET A 140 12.16 -4.30 3.42
CA MET A 140 11.48 -3.91 4.65
C MET A 140 11.65 -5.03 5.68
N PRO A 141 12.33 -4.76 6.82
CA PRO A 141 12.54 -5.78 7.85
C PRO A 141 11.23 -6.30 8.41
N PRO A 142 11.00 -7.63 8.44
CA PRO A 142 9.80 -8.21 9.05
C PRO A 142 9.58 -7.79 10.51
N GLU A 143 10.65 -7.46 11.21
CA GLU A 143 10.65 -6.97 12.58
C GLU A 143 9.96 -5.60 12.75
N ASP A 144 9.73 -4.88 11.65
CA ASP A 144 9.00 -3.60 11.68
C ASP A 144 7.47 -3.79 11.58
N LEU A 145 6.97 -4.99 11.23
CA LEU A 145 5.52 -5.27 11.12
C LEU A 145 4.72 -4.97 12.41
N PRO A 146 5.23 -5.24 13.63
CA PRO A 146 4.50 -4.89 14.85
C PRO A 146 4.15 -3.41 14.95
N LYS A 147 4.98 -2.49 14.42
CA LYS A 147 4.67 -1.05 14.39
C LYS A 147 3.40 -0.75 13.61
N PHE A 148 3.18 -1.46 12.51
CA PHE A 148 1.97 -1.33 11.69
C PHE A 148 0.75 -1.92 12.39
N TYR A 149 0.92 -3.07 13.06
CA TYR A 149 -0.11 -3.66 13.90
C TYR A 149 -0.60 -2.65 14.95
N ASP A 150 0.31 -2.04 15.69
CA ASP A 150 -0.01 -1.08 16.75
C ASP A 150 -0.76 0.16 16.22
N VAL A 151 -0.43 0.64 15.03
CA VAL A 151 -1.10 1.79 14.40
C VAL A 151 -2.56 1.47 14.08
N ILE A 152 -2.84 0.26 13.57
CA ILE A 152 -4.21 -0.15 13.23
C ILE A 152 -4.99 -0.57 14.48
N ALA A 153 -4.41 -1.41 15.34
CA ALA A 153 -5.06 -1.93 16.53
C ALA A 153 -5.40 -0.83 17.55
N SER A 154 -4.56 0.19 17.68
CA SER A 154 -4.82 1.35 18.54
C SER A 154 -5.84 2.34 17.96
N GLY A 155 -6.29 2.16 16.71
CA GLY A 155 -7.20 3.10 16.03
C GLY A 155 -6.54 4.44 15.64
N ARG A 156 -5.21 4.55 15.72
CA ARG A 156 -4.49 5.77 15.28
C ARG A 156 -4.66 6.04 13.80
N ALA A 157 -4.75 4.97 12.99
CA ALA A 157 -5.10 5.05 11.58
C ALA A 157 -5.96 3.87 11.15
N GLU A 158 -6.55 3.98 9.95
CA GLU A 158 -7.37 2.95 9.31
C GLU A 158 -6.60 2.29 8.14
N PHE A 159 -5.55 2.98 7.68
CA PHE A 159 -4.62 2.52 6.65
C PHE A 159 -3.21 2.95 7.06
N ALA A 160 -2.29 2.01 7.20
CA ALA A 160 -0.89 2.28 7.51
C ALA A 160 -0.02 2.05 6.26
N ASN A 161 0.76 3.05 5.91
CA ASN A 161 1.63 3.09 4.74
C ASN A 161 3.09 3.10 5.16
N GLY A 162 3.90 2.16 4.67
CA GLY A 162 5.32 2.14 4.94
C GLY A 162 6.04 3.32 4.28
N VAL A 163 7.01 3.92 4.99
CA VAL A 163 7.82 5.03 4.48
C VAL A 163 9.30 4.75 4.67
N ARG A 164 10.03 4.69 3.57
CA ARG A 164 11.48 4.44 3.51
C ARG A 164 12.33 5.70 3.67
N LEU A 165 11.75 6.87 3.48
CA LEU A 165 12.44 8.15 3.29
C LEU A 165 12.74 8.90 4.59
N VAL A 166 12.48 8.29 5.76
CA VAL A 166 12.64 8.94 7.08
C VAL A 166 13.99 8.65 7.70
N TYR A 167 14.48 7.42 7.59
CA TYR A 167 15.78 7.03 8.11
C TYR A 167 16.88 7.17 7.05
N PRO A 168 18.14 7.40 7.46
CA PRO A 168 19.26 7.25 6.55
C PRO A 168 19.21 5.86 5.88
N MET A 169 19.32 5.84 4.57
CA MET A 169 19.34 4.60 3.79
C MET A 169 20.80 4.19 3.56
N ASP A 170 21.03 2.88 3.43
CA ASP A 170 22.32 2.37 2.99
C ASP A 170 22.67 3.01 1.63
N GLU A 171 23.95 3.37 1.43
CA GLU A 171 24.41 4.19 0.29
C GLU A 171 23.96 3.65 -1.08
N LYS A 172 23.78 2.34 -1.20
CA LYS A 172 23.33 1.68 -2.43
C LYS A 172 21.81 1.43 -2.50
N ALA A 173 21.07 1.61 -1.42
CA ALA A 173 19.66 1.25 -1.35
C ALA A 173 18.77 2.12 -2.25
N MET A 174 19.13 3.40 -2.47
CA MET A 174 18.37 4.28 -3.36
C MET A 174 19.29 5.33 -4.03
N GLN A 175 19.25 5.40 -5.36
CA GLN A 175 19.96 6.43 -6.11
C GLN A 175 19.29 7.80 -5.97
N PHE A 176 20.06 8.88 -5.99
CA PHE A 176 19.62 10.27 -5.80
C PHE A 176 18.39 10.65 -6.66
N LEU A 177 18.40 10.30 -7.94
CA LEU A 177 17.26 10.57 -8.84
C LEU A 177 15.97 9.85 -8.41
N ASN A 178 16.07 8.62 -7.90
CA ASN A 178 14.94 7.89 -7.37
C ASN A 178 14.39 8.55 -6.10
N LEU A 179 15.27 9.09 -5.25
CA LEU A 179 14.88 9.83 -4.06
C LEU A 179 14.10 11.11 -4.43
N CYS A 180 14.61 11.89 -5.40
CA CYS A 180 13.91 13.09 -5.89
C CYS A 180 12.56 12.74 -6.50
N ALA A 181 12.50 11.70 -7.34
CA ALA A 181 11.25 11.23 -7.92
C ALA A 181 10.25 10.79 -6.85
N ASN A 182 10.67 10.00 -5.86
CA ASN A 182 9.80 9.58 -4.75
C ASN A 182 9.26 10.75 -3.94
N LYS A 183 10.09 11.76 -3.64
CA LYS A 183 9.63 12.98 -2.96
C LYS A 183 8.61 13.76 -3.78
N ALA A 184 8.86 13.91 -5.09
CA ALA A 184 7.92 14.57 -6.01
C ALA A 184 6.57 13.83 -6.07
N PHE A 185 6.61 12.50 -6.22
CA PHE A 185 5.41 11.67 -6.18
C PHE A 185 4.70 11.75 -4.82
N GLY A 186 5.42 11.76 -3.71
CA GLY A 186 4.85 11.94 -2.37
C GLY A 186 4.06 13.25 -2.24
N LEU A 187 4.58 14.37 -2.78
CA LEU A 187 3.86 15.65 -2.81
C LEU A 187 2.61 15.60 -3.68
N ILE A 188 2.71 15.03 -4.89
CA ILE A 188 1.59 14.85 -5.80
C ILE A 188 0.49 14.00 -5.16
N PHE A 189 0.87 12.89 -4.51
CA PHE A 189 -0.07 12.01 -3.84
C PHE A 189 -0.67 12.65 -2.58
N THR A 190 0.10 13.41 -1.81
CA THR A 190 -0.43 14.21 -0.69
C THR A 190 -1.55 15.13 -1.15
N TRP A 191 -1.32 15.86 -2.25
CA TRP A 191 -2.37 16.68 -2.87
C TRP A 191 -3.54 15.82 -3.37
N LEU A 192 -3.25 14.72 -4.09
CA LEU A 192 -4.25 13.86 -4.70
C LEU A 192 -5.17 13.20 -3.67
N LEU A 193 -4.60 12.68 -2.59
CA LEU A 193 -5.34 11.96 -1.55
C LEU A 193 -5.93 12.92 -0.48
N GLY A 194 -5.44 14.17 -0.42
CA GLY A 194 -5.84 15.14 0.60
C GLY A 194 -5.35 14.80 2.00
N GLN A 195 -4.37 13.91 2.12
CA GLN A 195 -3.72 13.48 3.35
C GLN A 195 -2.22 13.32 3.10
N PRO A 196 -1.35 13.57 4.10
CA PRO A 196 0.09 13.36 3.95
C PRO A 196 0.42 11.90 3.59
N VAL A 197 1.13 11.70 2.48
CA VAL A 197 1.69 10.42 2.05
C VAL A 197 3.09 10.67 1.52
N LYS A 198 4.11 10.22 2.25
CA LYS A 198 5.51 10.55 1.93
C LYS A 198 6.16 9.56 0.98
N ASP A 199 5.72 8.31 0.96
CA ASP A 199 6.28 7.26 0.10
C ASP A 199 5.16 6.41 -0.47
N THR A 200 4.93 6.52 -1.77
CA THR A 200 3.87 5.77 -2.47
C THR A 200 4.36 4.41 -2.99
N LEU A 201 5.68 4.23 -3.08
CA LEU A 201 6.31 3.07 -3.68
C LEU A 201 6.81 2.04 -2.66
N CYS A 202 6.60 2.26 -1.36
CA CYS A 202 6.83 1.23 -0.37
C CYS A 202 5.74 0.17 -0.49
N GLY A 203 6.12 -1.09 -0.68
CA GLY A 203 5.16 -2.18 -0.86
C GLY A 203 4.39 -2.57 0.41
N THR A 204 4.85 -2.15 1.59
CA THR A 204 4.17 -2.47 2.85
C THR A 204 2.95 -1.57 3.05
N LYS A 205 1.79 -2.18 2.97
CA LYS A 205 0.48 -1.58 3.22
C LYS A 205 -0.26 -2.45 4.23
N VAL A 206 -0.90 -1.79 5.21
CA VAL A 206 -1.62 -2.49 6.27
C VAL A 206 -2.97 -1.83 6.52
N LEU A 207 -4.01 -2.63 6.59
CA LEU A 207 -5.38 -2.18 6.83
C LEU A 207 -6.21 -3.30 7.47
N SER A 208 -7.39 -2.96 8.00
CA SER A 208 -8.32 -3.99 8.47
C SER A 208 -8.97 -4.72 7.30
N ARG A 209 -9.37 -5.97 7.52
CA ARG A 209 -10.15 -6.76 6.55
C ARG A 209 -11.40 -6.00 6.09
N ALA A 210 -12.16 -5.44 7.02
CA ALA A 210 -13.39 -4.71 6.68
C ALA A 210 -13.11 -3.54 5.71
N HIS A 211 -11.99 -2.81 5.88
CA HIS A 211 -11.62 -1.76 4.96
C HIS A 211 -11.17 -2.31 3.60
N TYR A 212 -10.44 -3.43 3.60
CA TYR A 212 -10.07 -4.09 2.34
C TYR A 212 -11.30 -4.57 1.57
N ASP A 213 -12.26 -5.21 2.24
CA ASP A 213 -13.49 -5.70 1.61
C ASP A 213 -14.30 -4.54 0.99
N ALA A 214 -14.36 -3.39 1.69
CA ALA A 214 -14.99 -2.18 1.17
C ALA A 214 -14.22 -1.61 -0.06
N ILE A 215 -12.88 -1.64 -0.06
CA ILE A 215 -12.05 -1.25 -1.22
C ILE A 215 -12.30 -2.21 -2.38
N ALA A 216 -12.28 -3.52 -2.12
CA ALA A 216 -12.48 -4.56 -3.13
C ALA A 216 -13.85 -4.46 -3.80
N ALA A 217 -14.92 -4.23 -3.03
CA ALA A 217 -16.27 -4.02 -3.54
C ALA A 217 -16.39 -2.78 -4.46
N ASN A 218 -15.55 -1.77 -4.25
CA ASN A 218 -15.56 -0.53 -5.04
C ASN A 218 -14.45 -0.48 -6.12
N ARG A 219 -13.72 -1.57 -6.36
CA ARG A 219 -12.58 -1.60 -7.29
C ARG A 219 -12.97 -1.20 -8.71
N ALA A 220 -14.15 -1.54 -9.18
CA ALA A 220 -14.65 -1.17 -10.50
C ALA A 220 -14.62 0.36 -10.76
N TYR A 221 -14.64 1.19 -9.70
CA TYR A 221 -14.56 2.64 -9.84
C TYR A 221 -13.23 3.11 -10.44
N PHE A 222 -12.11 2.47 -10.06
CA PHE A 222 -10.78 2.78 -10.58
C PHE A 222 -10.37 1.88 -11.75
N GLY A 223 -10.98 0.70 -11.89
CA GLY A 223 -10.63 -0.29 -12.90
C GLY A 223 -9.41 -1.13 -12.50
N ASP A 224 -9.08 -2.10 -13.36
CA ASP A 224 -7.96 -3.03 -13.15
C ASP A 224 -6.72 -2.54 -13.92
N PHE A 225 -6.10 -1.47 -13.44
CA PHE A 225 -4.95 -0.85 -14.12
C PHE A 225 -3.66 -0.86 -13.28
N ASP A 226 -3.71 -1.33 -12.02
CA ASP A 226 -2.57 -1.32 -11.09
C ASP A 226 -1.82 -2.67 -11.07
N PRO A 227 -0.70 -2.79 -11.78
CA PRO A 227 0.11 -4.01 -11.77
C PRO A 227 0.89 -4.21 -10.47
N PHE A 228 0.99 -3.18 -9.62
CA PHE A 228 1.75 -3.23 -8.37
C PHE A 228 0.88 -3.62 -7.17
N GLY A 229 -0.44 -3.37 -7.22
CA GLY A 229 -1.38 -3.60 -6.13
C GLY A 229 -1.30 -2.60 -4.98
N ASP A 230 -0.40 -1.62 -5.08
CA ASP A 230 -0.17 -0.62 -4.03
C ASP A 230 -1.09 0.59 -4.19
N PHE A 231 -1.37 0.98 -5.43
CA PHE A 231 -2.16 2.18 -5.77
C PHE A 231 -3.65 1.91 -5.69
N ASP A 232 -4.10 0.71 -6.04
CA ASP A 232 -5.47 0.26 -5.83
C ASP A 232 -5.89 0.44 -4.37
N LEU A 233 -5.01 0.05 -3.44
CA LEU A 233 -5.24 0.20 -2.00
C LEU A 233 -5.21 1.68 -1.57
N LEU A 234 -4.25 2.48 -2.05
CA LEU A 234 -4.15 3.90 -1.70
C LEU A 234 -5.33 4.72 -2.22
N PHE A 235 -5.73 4.49 -3.48
CA PHE A 235 -6.88 5.18 -4.07
C PHE A 235 -8.20 4.73 -3.45
N GLY A 236 -8.32 3.44 -3.15
CA GLY A 236 -9.46 2.89 -2.42
C GLY A 236 -9.58 3.49 -1.02
N ALA A 237 -8.47 3.58 -0.29
CA ALA A 237 -8.43 4.23 1.02
C ALA A 237 -8.83 5.71 0.94
N ALA A 238 -8.36 6.45 -0.07
CA ALA A 238 -8.76 7.85 -0.29
C ALA A 238 -10.24 7.99 -0.65
N LYS A 239 -10.78 7.11 -1.49
CA LYS A 239 -12.19 7.11 -1.88
C LYS A 239 -13.11 6.87 -0.69
N LEU A 240 -12.70 5.98 0.22
CA LEU A 240 -13.40 5.70 1.47
C LEU A 240 -13.09 6.73 2.57
N ASN A 241 -12.26 7.73 2.29
CA ASN A 241 -11.75 8.71 3.25
C ASN A 241 -11.12 8.05 4.49
N LEU A 242 -10.42 6.92 4.34
CA LEU A 242 -9.73 6.28 5.45
C LEU A 242 -8.61 7.18 5.97
N LYS A 243 -8.43 7.20 7.28
CA LYS A 243 -7.30 7.91 7.90
C LYS A 243 -6.01 7.15 7.60
N VAL A 244 -5.14 7.76 6.80
CA VAL A 244 -3.83 7.22 6.43
C VAL A 244 -2.77 7.67 7.43
N ALA A 245 -1.90 6.76 7.85
CA ALA A 245 -0.69 7.09 8.61
C ALA A 245 0.55 6.50 7.94
N ASP A 246 1.58 7.33 7.84
CA ASP A 246 2.91 6.91 7.41
C ASP A 246 3.67 6.28 8.57
N VAL A 247 4.17 5.06 8.38
CA VAL A 247 4.96 4.31 9.38
C VAL A 247 6.40 4.22 8.88
N PRO A 248 7.37 4.85 9.57
CA PRO A 248 8.77 4.80 9.18
C PRO A 248 9.35 3.38 9.30
N ILE A 249 10.05 2.95 8.25
CA ILE A 249 10.77 1.68 8.21
C ILE A 249 12.25 1.92 7.91
N ARG A 250 13.11 1.02 8.39
CA ARG A 250 14.53 0.99 8.02
C ARG A 250 14.68 0.17 6.75
N TYR A 251 14.78 0.84 5.61
CA TYR A 251 14.94 0.20 4.33
C TYR A 251 16.38 -0.33 4.18
N ARG A 252 16.51 -1.64 3.94
CA ARG A 252 17.79 -2.35 3.80
C ARG A 252 18.08 -2.70 2.34
N GLU A 253 19.33 -2.94 2.05
CA GLU A 253 19.71 -3.52 0.76
C GLU A 253 19.14 -4.92 0.59
N ARG A 254 18.81 -5.25 -0.64
CA ARG A 254 18.39 -6.59 -1.03
C ARG A 254 19.58 -7.56 -0.89
N THR A 255 19.36 -8.69 -0.23
CA THR A 255 20.39 -9.71 -0.02
C THR A 255 20.36 -10.82 -1.06
N TYR A 256 19.22 -11.02 -1.76
CA TYR A 256 19.01 -12.07 -2.76
C TYR A 256 18.20 -11.54 -3.94
N GLY A 257 18.48 -12.06 -5.14
CA GLY A 257 17.75 -11.72 -6.36
C GLY A 257 18.11 -10.35 -6.96
N THR A 258 17.41 -9.96 -8.01
CA THR A 258 17.59 -8.70 -8.73
C THR A 258 16.31 -7.90 -8.76
N THR A 259 16.42 -6.57 -8.88
CA THR A 259 15.24 -5.71 -8.99
C THR A 259 14.55 -5.88 -10.34
N ASN A 260 13.23 -6.05 -10.32
CA ASN A 260 12.40 -6.10 -11.52
C ASN A 260 11.94 -4.71 -12.01
N ILE A 261 12.43 -3.62 -11.39
CA ILE A 261 11.97 -2.26 -11.69
C ILE A 261 12.67 -1.71 -12.93
N GLN A 262 11.91 -1.47 -13.98
CA GLN A 262 12.32 -0.73 -15.18
C GLN A 262 11.96 0.76 -15.01
N ARG A 263 12.95 1.60 -14.65
CA ARG A 263 12.74 2.99 -14.19
C ARG A 263 11.86 3.83 -15.11
N TRP A 264 12.19 3.91 -16.39
CA TRP A 264 11.46 4.75 -17.36
C TRP A 264 10.04 4.24 -17.62
N LYS A 265 9.89 2.93 -17.81
CA LYS A 265 8.58 2.31 -18.07
C LYS A 265 7.65 2.46 -16.88
N HIS A 266 8.15 2.19 -15.67
CA HIS A 266 7.35 2.31 -14.46
C HIS A 266 7.09 3.78 -14.10
N GLY A 267 8.04 4.70 -14.32
CA GLY A 267 7.82 6.13 -14.12
C GLY A 267 6.69 6.68 -15.00
N TRP A 268 6.65 6.29 -16.28
CA TRP A 268 5.56 6.67 -17.19
C TRP A 268 4.21 6.08 -16.74
N LEU A 269 4.21 4.82 -16.30
CA LEU A 269 3.01 4.16 -15.79
C LEU A 269 2.47 4.90 -14.55
N LEU A 270 3.35 5.25 -13.61
CA LEU A 270 2.99 6.04 -12.43
C LEU A 270 2.36 7.39 -12.79
N LEU A 271 2.92 8.10 -13.76
CA LEU A 271 2.35 9.36 -14.23
C LEU A 271 0.95 9.18 -14.80
N ARG A 272 0.73 8.14 -15.62
CA ARG A 272 -0.60 7.80 -16.13
C ARG A 272 -1.59 7.50 -15.01
N MET A 273 -1.15 6.79 -13.97
CA MET A 273 -1.97 6.47 -12.80
C MET A 273 -2.34 7.74 -12.02
N VAL A 274 -1.39 8.67 -11.84
CA VAL A 274 -1.66 9.98 -11.22
C VAL A 274 -2.71 10.77 -12.00
N LEU A 275 -2.55 10.87 -13.32
CA LEU A 275 -3.50 11.60 -14.18
C LEU A 275 -4.90 10.98 -14.14
N PHE A 276 -4.96 9.64 -14.17
CA PHE A 276 -6.22 8.92 -14.06
C PHE A 276 -6.89 9.17 -12.70
N ALA A 277 -6.15 9.02 -11.60
CA ALA A 277 -6.67 9.23 -10.27
C ALA A 277 -7.07 10.70 -10.01
N ALA A 278 -6.32 11.67 -10.56
CA ALA A 278 -6.66 13.08 -10.47
C ALA A 278 -8.03 13.37 -11.09
N ARG A 279 -8.32 12.79 -12.27
CA ARG A 279 -9.64 12.91 -12.91
C ARG A 279 -10.77 12.31 -12.06
N LYS A 280 -10.50 11.25 -11.30
CA LYS A 280 -11.49 10.54 -10.49
C LYS A 280 -11.66 11.08 -9.07
N LEU A 281 -10.63 11.74 -8.52
CA LEU A 281 -10.61 12.20 -7.12
C LEU A 281 -10.65 13.73 -6.98
N LYS A 282 -10.09 14.48 -7.94
CA LYS A 282 -9.94 15.93 -7.83
C LYS A 282 -10.81 16.71 -8.82
N PHE A 283 -10.81 16.30 -10.06
CA PHE A 283 -11.52 17.00 -11.15
C PHE A 283 -12.91 16.36 -11.41
N VAL A 284 -13.69 16.20 -10.35
CA VAL A 284 -15.03 15.57 -10.39
C VAL A 284 -16.12 16.63 -10.41
#